data_5383a459def89c6498ebfa31b95f6e89
#
_entry.id   5383a459def89c6498ebfa31b95f6e89
#
_cell.length_a   1.000
_cell.length_b   1.000
_cell.length_c   1.000
_cell.angle_alpha   90.00
_cell.angle_beta   90.00
_cell.angle_gamma   90.00
#
_symmetry.space_group_name_H-M   'P 1'
#
loop_
_entity.id
_entity.type
_entity.pdbx_description
1 polymer ?
#
loop_
_entity_poly.entity_id
_entity_poly.type
_entity_poly.pdbx_seq_one_letter_code
_entity_poly.pdbx_strand_id
1 'polypeptide(L)'
;VSTLSTSWDLVPLSEVFTSIKSGFAYGKDSPTGILQIRMNNITPEGTWDLSKQRRVPQDHKAIAKSDLTTGDILFNVTNTPNLVGKTALFKDFPETATFSNHFLRLRTNDRIANSSYVARWMQFLFSIRAFEGMCRQWVNQATINTDTFLSTEIPLPPMKEQRKIVSLLDQIAALREQRRKTLSLLDNLEQSTFLQMFGEAILGRGNWPMVTIGDLIESTQYGSSEKAANHGILPILRMGNITSSGQVSLHDMKYLPDAPGDDRFLVKNGELLFNRTNSPDLVGKTAIYRGPEPMAYAGYLIRVRTGSKSDPAYLNGFLNSKFGKLTLRNMCKSIVGMANINAKELRGIKVPKPPLELQREFTRQVQQISRLRDIQESHLAELDSLFSSVQARAFRGELWETVSG
;
A
#
# COMPACT_ATOMS: atom_id res chain seq x y z
N VAL A 1 -14.90 21.75 12.30
CA VAL A 1 -15.66 21.31 11.10
C VAL A 1 -16.76 22.34 10.85
N SER A 2 -16.34 23.54 10.46
CA SER A 2 -17.29 24.60 10.12
C SER A 2 -17.73 24.43 8.67
N THR A 3 -19.04 24.26 8.47
CA THR A 3 -19.80 24.54 7.26
C THR A 3 -19.50 23.65 6.04
N LEU A 4 -19.89 22.38 6.12
CA LEU A 4 -20.41 21.76 4.91
C LEU A 4 -21.81 22.40 4.72
N SER A 5 -21.93 23.33 3.78
CA SER A 5 -23.25 23.79 3.32
C SER A 5 -23.93 22.59 2.68
N THR A 6 -24.98 22.08 3.28
CA THR A 6 -25.76 20.95 2.78
C THR A 6 -27.23 21.32 2.82
N SER A 7 -28.00 20.82 1.87
CA SER A 7 -29.44 20.96 1.86
C SER A 7 -30.15 20.02 2.85
N TRP A 8 -29.40 19.20 3.59
CA TRP A 8 -29.94 18.20 4.51
C TRP A 8 -29.75 18.61 5.97
N ASP A 9 -30.63 18.09 6.85
CA ASP A 9 -30.51 18.31 8.28
C ASP A 9 -29.20 17.74 8.82
N LEU A 10 -28.51 18.53 9.62
CA LEU A 10 -27.31 18.10 10.35
C LEU A 10 -27.76 17.55 11.71
N VAL A 11 -27.41 16.31 11.98
CA VAL A 11 -27.79 15.58 13.19
C VAL A 11 -26.52 15.13 13.92
N PRO A 12 -26.39 15.38 15.24
CA PRO A 12 -25.24 14.89 15.99
C PRO A 12 -25.21 13.36 16.02
N LEU A 13 -24.01 12.79 15.94
CA LEU A 13 -23.82 11.34 15.93
C LEU A 13 -24.43 10.66 17.18
N SER A 14 -24.57 11.37 18.29
CA SER A 14 -25.26 10.87 19.50
C SER A 14 -26.68 10.41 19.24
N GLU A 15 -27.40 11.03 18.29
CA GLU A 15 -28.77 10.67 17.92
C GLU A 15 -28.84 9.54 16.90
N VAL A 16 -27.73 9.30 16.19
CA VAL A 16 -27.65 8.29 15.13
C VAL A 16 -27.43 6.89 15.68
N PHE A 17 -26.82 6.76 16.88
CA PHE A 17 -26.47 5.47 17.44
C PHE A 17 -27.39 5.02 18.57
N THR A 18 -27.84 3.77 18.52
CA THR A 18 -28.60 3.10 19.59
C THR A 18 -27.70 2.42 20.61
N SER A 19 -26.47 2.11 20.25
CA SER A 19 -25.51 1.45 21.13
C SER A 19 -24.08 1.85 20.79
N ILE A 20 -23.32 2.24 21.82
CA ILE A 20 -21.91 2.59 21.75
C ILE A 20 -21.20 1.79 22.82
N LYS A 21 -20.24 0.97 22.43
CA LYS A 21 -19.47 0.14 23.38
C LYS A 21 -17.99 0.15 23.06
N SER A 22 -17.17 0.28 24.10
CA SER A 22 -15.71 0.07 23.99
C SER A 22 -15.39 -1.41 24.02
N GLY A 23 -14.34 -1.81 23.28
CA GLY A 23 -13.77 -3.15 23.39
C GLY A 23 -12.94 -3.34 24.66
N PHE A 24 -12.16 -4.41 24.71
CA PHE A 24 -11.33 -4.74 25.86
C PHE A 24 -9.88 -5.00 25.47
N ALA A 25 -8.97 -4.74 26.41
CA ALA A 25 -7.56 -5.05 26.25
C ALA A 25 -7.29 -6.53 26.50
N TYR A 26 -6.55 -7.17 25.59
CA TYR A 26 -6.05 -8.52 25.79
C TYR A 26 -4.58 -8.58 25.32
N GLY A 27 -3.67 -8.81 26.27
CA GLY A 27 -2.22 -8.71 26.03
C GLY A 27 -1.55 -9.99 25.53
N LYS A 28 -2.21 -11.15 25.70
CA LYS A 28 -1.67 -12.47 25.30
C LYS A 28 -2.19 -12.84 23.90
N ASP A 29 -1.54 -13.80 23.27
CA ASP A 29 -2.05 -14.46 22.07
C ASP A 29 -2.47 -15.87 22.41
N SER A 30 -3.60 -16.32 21.84
CA SER A 30 -4.09 -17.69 21.99
C SER A 30 -3.99 -18.37 20.61
N PRO A 31 -3.44 -19.59 20.53
CA PRO A 31 -3.35 -20.31 19.27
C PRO A 31 -4.75 -20.66 18.70
N THR A 32 -5.74 -20.75 19.58
CA THR A 32 -7.14 -21.01 19.26
C THR A 32 -8.04 -19.99 19.94
N GLY A 33 -9.19 -19.68 19.35
CA GLY A 33 -10.15 -18.75 19.95
C GLY A 33 -10.70 -17.76 18.93
N ILE A 34 -11.37 -16.72 19.43
CA ILE A 34 -12.03 -15.71 18.65
C ILE A 34 -11.05 -14.63 18.22
N LEU A 35 -11.08 -14.22 16.96
CA LEU A 35 -10.25 -13.15 16.44
C LEU A 35 -10.57 -11.83 17.15
N GLN A 36 -9.55 -11.16 17.70
CA GLN A 36 -9.68 -9.81 18.23
C GLN A 36 -9.20 -8.77 17.20
N ILE A 37 -10.11 -7.99 16.70
CA ILE A 37 -9.81 -6.88 15.78
C ILE A 37 -9.06 -5.79 16.55
N ARG A 38 -7.91 -5.40 16.00
CA ARG A 38 -7.00 -4.40 16.55
C ARG A 38 -6.77 -3.29 15.53
N MET A 39 -6.16 -2.17 15.96
CA MET A 39 -5.94 -0.99 15.14
C MET A 39 -5.14 -1.24 13.84
N ASN A 40 -4.36 -2.31 13.76
CA ASN A 40 -3.65 -2.74 12.54
C ASN A 40 -4.51 -3.57 11.58
N ASN A 41 -5.70 -4.01 12.01
CA ASN A 41 -6.59 -4.81 11.17
C ASN A 41 -7.58 -3.99 10.36
N ILE A 42 -7.58 -2.66 10.50
CA ILE A 42 -8.37 -1.73 9.68
C ILE A 42 -7.39 -0.85 8.89
N THR A 43 -7.52 -0.85 7.57
CA THR A 43 -6.73 0.01 6.68
C THR A 43 -7.23 1.47 6.72
N PRO A 44 -6.48 2.46 6.23
CA PRO A 44 -6.97 3.83 6.06
C PRO A 44 -8.23 3.94 5.19
N GLU A 45 -8.42 3.01 4.25
CA GLU A 45 -9.59 2.96 3.36
C GLU A 45 -10.82 2.32 4.03
N GLY A 46 -10.69 1.83 5.28
CA GLY A 46 -11.76 1.19 6.02
C GLY A 46 -12.03 -0.27 5.61
N THR A 47 -11.04 -0.92 5.01
CA THR A 47 -11.08 -2.36 4.68
C THR A 47 -10.33 -3.19 5.73
N TRP A 48 -10.47 -4.50 5.67
CA TRP A 48 -9.85 -5.42 6.62
C TRP A 48 -8.46 -5.85 6.17
N ASP A 49 -7.47 -5.75 7.09
CA ASP A 49 -6.15 -6.37 6.95
C ASP A 49 -6.00 -7.47 8.03
N LEU A 50 -6.12 -8.71 7.63
CA LEU A 50 -6.01 -9.88 8.50
C LEU A 50 -4.64 -10.57 8.43
N SER A 51 -3.63 -9.90 7.89
CA SER A 51 -2.26 -10.44 7.80
C SER A 51 -1.62 -10.68 9.17
N LYS A 52 -2.01 -9.88 10.17
CA LYS A 52 -1.56 -10.02 11.57
C LYS A 52 -2.77 -10.21 12.47
N GLN A 53 -2.98 -11.43 12.91
CA GLN A 53 -4.10 -11.80 13.77
C GLN A 53 -3.67 -11.91 15.22
N ARG A 54 -4.61 -11.68 16.12
CA ARG A 54 -4.53 -12.06 17.54
C ARG A 54 -5.85 -12.68 17.96
N ARG A 55 -5.77 -13.77 18.71
CA ARG A 55 -6.96 -14.48 19.17
C ARG A 55 -7.08 -14.43 20.69
N VAL A 56 -8.32 -14.48 21.15
CA VAL A 56 -8.72 -14.48 22.57
C VAL A 56 -9.41 -15.81 22.84
N PRO A 57 -9.11 -16.49 23.98
CA PRO A 57 -9.81 -17.72 24.34
C PRO A 57 -11.32 -17.53 24.35
N GLN A 58 -12.05 -18.52 23.84
CA GLN A 58 -13.51 -18.43 23.61
C GLN A 58 -14.31 -18.24 24.90
N ASP A 59 -13.79 -18.71 26.03
CA ASP A 59 -14.38 -18.61 27.35
C ASP A 59 -14.08 -17.30 28.08
N HIS A 60 -13.35 -16.37 27.44
CA HIS A 60 -13.00 -15.10 28.05
C HIS A 60 -14.25 -14.24 28.30
N LYS A 61 -14.48 -13.83 29.56
CA LYS A 61 -15.67 -13.14 30.03
C LYS A 61 -16.06 -11.87 29.28
N ALA A 62 -15.08 -11.17 28.70
CA ALA A 62 -15.33 -9.94 27.96
C ALA A 62 -15.95 -10.17 26.57
N ILE A 63 -15.85 -11.38 26.00
CA ILE A 63 -16.37 -11.69 24.67
C ILE A 63 -17.88 -11.45 24.59
N ALA A 64 -18.63 -11.90 25.60
CA ALA A 64 -20.08 -11.76 25.65
C ALA A 64 -20.57 -10.28 25.60
N LYS A 65 -19.69 -9.32 25.97
CA LYS A 65 -20.00 -7.88 25.95
C LYS A 65 -19.46 -7.15 24.72
N SER A 66 -18.59 -7.81 23.93
CA SER A 66 -17.88 -7.24 22.78
C SER A 66 -18.08 -8.06 21.52
N ASP A 67 -19.25 -8.65 21.37
CA ASP A 67 -19.73 -9.30 20.16
C ASP A 67 -19.85 -8.32 19.00
N LEU A 68 -19.51 -8.77 17.80
CA LEU A 68 -19.70 -8.06 16.55
C LEU A 68 -20.75 -8.76 15.70
N THR A 69 -21.65 -7.97 15.15
CA THR A 69 -22.71 -8.42 14.24
C THR A 69 -22.66 -7.59 12.95
N THR A 70 -23.17 -8.16 11.86
CA THR A 70 -23.30 -7.43 10.59
C THR A 70 -24.03 -6.10 10.79
N GLY A 71 -23.43 -5.02 10.30
CA GLY A 71 -23.94 -3.66 10.47
C GLY A 71 -23.26 -2.88 11.59
N ASP A 72 -22.51 -3.52 12.48
CA ASP A 72 -21.70 -2.80 13.47
C ASP A 72 -20.59 -1.99 12.78
N ILE A 73 -20.37 -0.76 13.27
CA ILE A 73 -19.28 0.09 12.81
C ILE A 73 -18.19 0.08 13.88
N LEU A 74 -16.95 -0.20 13.48
CA LEU A 74 -15.78 -0.06 14.33
C LEU A 74 -15.07 1.26 14.03
N PHE A 75 -15.03 2.14 15.03
CA PHE A 75 -14.35 3.43 14.99
C PHE A 75 -13.08 3.40 15.84
N ASN A 76 -11.95 3.71 15.26
CA ASN A 76 -10.65 3.68 15.95
C ASN A 76 -10.43 4.99 16.73
N VAL A 77 -10.70 4.97 18.04
CA VAL A 77 -10.58 6.15 18.91
C VAL A 77 -9.18 6.44 19.39
N THR A 78 -8.25 5.48 19.33
CA THR A 78 -6.86 5.64 19.81
C THR A 78 -5.88 5.05 18.80
N ASN A 79 -4.99 5.91 18.28
CA ASN A 79 -3.93 5.53 17.34
C ASN A 79 -2.86 6.64 17.29
N THR A 80 -1.95 6.61 16.30
CA THR A 80 -1.15 7.80 15.94
C THR A 80 -2.07 8.89 15.37
N PRO A 81 -1.69 10.18 15.44
CA PRO A 81 -2.55 11.30 14.99
C PRO A 81 -3.10 11.14 13.57
N ASN A 82 -2.28 10.63 12.65
CA ASN A 82 -2.65 10.43 11.24
C ASN A 82 -3.50 9.16 10.99
N LEU A 83 -3.67 8.30 11.99
CA LEU A 83 -4.43 7.04 11.86
C LEU A 83 -5.62 6.93 12.82
N VAL A 84 -5.77 7.89 13.75
CA VAL A 84 -6.96 7.96 14.61
C VAL A 84 -8.19 8.30 13.75
N GLY A 85 -9.32 7.66 14.04
CA GLY A 85 -10.55 7.85 13.26
C GLY A 85 -10.74 6.86 12.11
N LYS A 86 -9.82 5.93 11.87
CA LYS A 86 -10.05 4.84 10.91
C LYS A 86 -11.35 4.10 11.24
N THR A 87 -12.18 3.86 10.23
CA THR A 87 -13.52 3.31 10.40
C THR A 87 -13.75 2.15 9.45
N ALA A 88 -14.28 1.04 9.94
CA ALA A 88 -14.72 -0.08 9.13
C ALA A 88 -16.13 -0.53 9.51
N LEU A 89 -16.91 -0.92 8.50
CA LEU A 89 -18.18 -1.58 8.67
C LEU A 89 -17.97 -3.09 8.83
N PHE A 90 -18.51 -3.69 9.88
CA PHE A 90 -18.49 -5.13 10.07
C PHE A 90 -19.59 -5.77 9.19
N LYS A 91 -19.18 -6.19 8.02
CA LYS A 91 -20.02 -6.81 7.00
C LYS A 91 -19.20 -7.86 6.25
N ASP A 92 -19.84 -8.99 5.90
CA ASP A 92 -19.23 -10.08 5.12
C ASP A 92 -17.89 -10.55 5.73
N PHE A 93 -17.79 -10.55 7.07
CA PHE A 93 -16.57 -10.92 7.77
C PHE A 93 -16.47 -12.45 7.87
N PRO A 94 -15.28 -13.07 7.64
CA PRO A 94 -15.16 -14.50 7.43
C PRO A 94 -15.37 -15.37 8.68
N GLU A 95 -15.30 -14.77 9.87
CA GLU A 95 -15.45 -15.51 11.14
C GLU A 95 -16.02 -14.63 12.27
N THR A 96 -16.38 -15.26 13.38
CA THR A 96 -16.76 -14.53 14.60
C THR A 96 -15.56 -13.75 15.13
N ALA A 97 -15.79 -12.47 15.46
CA ALA A 97 -14.76 -11.59 15.95
C ALA A 97 -15.21 -10.76 17.16
N THR A 98 -14.23 -10.33 17.92
CA THR A 98 -14.34 -9.31 18.97
C THR A 98 -13.39 -8.15 18.66
N PHE A 99 -13.30 -7.14 19.51
CA PHE A 99 -12.49 -5.95 19.22
C PHE A 99 -11.77 -5.41 20.46
N SER A 100 -10.65 -4.73 20.22
CA SER A 100 -9.82 -4.17 21.27
C SER A 100 -10.38 -2.84 21.82
N ASN A 101 -9.90 -2.45 23.00
CA ASN A 101 -10.23 -1.19 23.67
C ASN A 101 -9.82 0.08 22.90
N HIS A 102 -9.12 -0.04 21.78
CA HIS A 102 -8.80 1.08 20.89
C HIS A 102 -9.95 1.42 19.92
N PHE A 103 -11.07 0.69 20.02
CA PHE A 103 -12.25 0.90 19.19
C PHE A 103 -13.50 1.18 20.01
N LEU A 104 -14.38 1.98 19.42
CA LEU A 104 -15.81 1.98 19.75
C LEU A 104 -16.55 1.14 18.70
N ARG A 105 -17.42 0.25 19.15
CA ARG A 105 -18.45 -0.38 18.35
C ARG A 105 -19.69 0.51 18.39
N LEU A 106 -20.20 0.85 17.23
CA LEU A 106 -21.34 1.76 17.03
C LEU A 106 -22.45 0.99 16.29
N ARG A 107 -23.63 0.99 16.83
CA ARG A 107 -24.85 0.45 16.18
C ARG A 107 -25.79 1.59 15.84
N THR A 108 -26.15 1.69 14.58
CA THR A 108 -27.05 2.74 14.11
C THR A 108 -28.51 2.50 14.53
N ASN A 109 -29.25 3.58 14.57
CA ASN A 109 -30.70 3.52 14.62
C ASN A 109 -31.23 3.31 13.17
N ASP A 110 -31.54 2.09 12.81
CA ASP A 110 -31.93 1.70 11.45
C ASP A 110 -33.23 2.37 10.95
N ARG A 111 -33.97 3.10 11.82
CA ARG A 111 -35.12 3.89 11.41
C ARG A 111 -34.72 5.20 10.72
N ILE A 112 -33.54 5.74 11.05
CA ILE A 112 -33.08 7.05 10.56
C ILE A 112 -31.76 7.00 9.80
N ALA A 113 -30.91 6.02 10.08
CA ALA A 113 -29.55 5.97 9.53
C ALA A 113 -29.14 4.57 9.04
N ASN A 114 -28.69 4.50 7.81
CA ASN A 114 -28.09 3.30 7.23
C ASN A 114 -26.64 3.16 7.71
N SER A 115 -26.27 2.02 8.29
CA SER A 115 -24.92 1.79 8.84
C SER A 115 -23.80 1.97 7.82
N SER A 116 -24.02 1.54 6.57
CA SER A 116 -23.06 1.75 5.49
C SER A 116 -22.88 3.23 5.15
N TYR A 117 -23.96 4.02 5.16
CA TYR A 117 -23.90 5.45 4.93
C TYR A 117 -23.10 6.16 6.02
N VAL A 118 -23.38 5.84 7.29
CA VAL A 118 -22.64 6.39 8.44
C VAL A 118 -21.17 6.01 8.38
N ALA A 119 -20.85 4.74 8.08
CA ALA A 119 -19.46 4.31 7.93
C ALA A 119 -18.74 5.07 6.80
N ARG A 120 -19.39 5.27 5.64
CA ARG A 120 -18.83 6.05 4.51
C ARG A 120 -18.64 7.53 4.87
N TRP A 121 -19.56 8.12 5.65
CA TRP A 121 -19.38 9.47 6.17
C TRP A 121 -18.15 9.57 7.09
N MET A 122 -17.99 8.66 8.03
CA MET A 122 -16.83 8.64 8.93
C MET A 122 -15.53 8.41 8.17
N GLN A 123 -15.50 7.55 7.14
CA GLN A 123 -14.37 7.38 6.24
C GLN A 123 -14.04 8.66 5.47
N PHE A 124 -15.07 9.42 5.05
CA PHE A 124 -14.86 10.72 4.44
C PHE A 124 -14.22 11.71 5.40
N LEU A 125 -14.71 11.83 6.64
CA LEU A 125 -14.09 12.68 7.67
C LEU A 125 -12.63 12.29 7.94
N PHE A 126 -12.34 10.99 7.96
CA PHE A 126 -10.96 10.50 8.08
C PHE A 126 -10.10 10.94 6.88
N SER A 127 -10.61 10.82 5.66
CA SER A 127 -9.87 11.18 4.43
C SER A 127 -9.50 12.65 4.34
N ILE A 128 -10.35 13.54 4.87
CA ILE A 128 -10.10 15.00 4.94
C ILE A 128 -9.42 15.42 6.26
N ARG A 129 -8.91 14.44 7.04
CA ARG A 129 -8.21 14.64 8.31
C ARG A 129 -8.99 15.39 9.40
N ALA A 130 -10.32 15.38 9.34
CA ALA A 130 -11.16 16.07 10.32
C ALA A 130 -10.91 15.57 11.75
N PHE A 131 -10.63 14.27 11.92
CA PHE A 131 -10.37 13.66 13.22
C PHE A 131 -9.02 14.06 13.85
N GLU A 132 -8.03 14.49 13.06
CA GLU A 132 -6.75 14.97 13.61
C GLU A 132 -6.94 16.22 14.47
N GLY A 133 -7.85 17.12 14.05
CA GLY A 133 -8.18 18.32 14.82
C GLY A 133 -9.02 18.09 16.08
N MET A 134 -9.62 16.90 16.23
CA MET A 134 -10.45 16.53 17.37
C MET A 134 -9.70 15.75 18.46
N CYS A 135 -8.49 15.28 18.16
CA CYS A 135 -7.77 14.42 19.07
C CYS A 135 -6.91 15.17 20.09
N ARG A 136 -6.82 14.60 21.30
CA ARG A 136 -5.79 14.97 22.27
C ARG A 136 -4.55 14.16 21.96
N GLN A 137 -3.42 14.85 21.76
CA GLN A 137 -2.13 14.23 21.43
C GLN A 137 -1.30 14.00 22.70
N TRP A 138 -0.69 12.83 22.78
CA TRP A 138 0.36 12.44 23.70
C TRP A 138 1.61 12.09 22.87
N VAL A 139 2.77 11.91 23.48
CA VAL A 139 4.06 11.79 22.78
C VAL A 139 4.06 10.89 21.51
N ASN A 140 3.29 9.80 21.46
CA ASN A 140 3.19 8.92 20.28
C ASN A 140 1.77 8.40 20.02
N GLN A 141 0.76 8.90 20.74
CA GLN A 141 -0.63 8.48 20.60
C GLN A 141 -1.57 9.67 20.58
N ALA A 142 -2.66 9.53 19.87
CA ALA A 142 -3.76 10.46 19.85
C ALA A 142 -5.05 9.72 20.22
N THR A 143 -5.91 10.37 20.97
CA THR A 143 -7.22 9.80 21.37
C THR A 143 -8.30 10.84 21.15
N ILE A 144 -9.40 10.43 20.54
CA ILE A 144 -10.61 11.24 20.39
C ILE A 144 -11.51 10.97 21.61
N ASN A 145 -11.91 12.04 22.28
CA ASN A 145 -12.88 11.94 23.36
C ASN A 145 -14.24 11.51 22.79
N THR A 146 -14.94 10.60 23.48
CA THR A 146 -16.22 10.06 23.02
C THR A 146 -17.29 11.15 22.90
N ASP A 147 -17.36 12.11 23.82
CA ASP A 147 -18.35 13.20 23.77
C ASP A 147 -18.08 14.13 22.58
N THR A 148 -16.78 14.46 22.32
CA THR A 148 -16.37 15.23 21.15
C THR A 148 -16.70 14.51 19.86
N PHE A 149 -16.51 13.19 19.80
CA PHE A 149 -16.91 12.37 18.66
C PHE A 149 -18.40 12.37 18.45
N LEU A 150 -19.19 12.18 19.52
CA LEU A 150 -20.65 12.10 19.46
C LEU A 150 -21.33 13.44 19.16
N SER A 151 -20.67 14.57 19.45
CA SER A 151 -21.14 15.90 19.06
C SER A 151 -20.85 16.25 17.59
N THR A 152 -20.11 15.40 16.86
CA THR A 152 -19.87 15.60 15.43
C THR A 152 -21.18 15.42 14.67
N GLU A 153 -21.51 16.37 13.82
CA GLU A 153 -22.73 16.34 13.01
C GLU A 153 -22.55 15.55 11.72
N ILE A 154 -23.57 14.81 11.32
CA ILE A 154 -23.68 14.09 10.06
C ILE A 154 -24.86 14.65 9.26
N PRO A 155 -24.70 14.95 7.95
CA PRO A 155 -25.85 15.24 7.08
C PRO A 155 -26.68 13.97 6.93
N LEU A 156 -27.99 14.06 7.22
CA LEU A 156 -28.87 12.88 7.28
C LEU A 156 -30.01 12.98 6.28
N PRO A 157 -29.77 12.65 5.00
CA PRO A 157 -30.86 12.62 4.00
C PRO A 157 -31.86 11.50 4.27
N PRO A 158 -33.01 11.51 3.59
CA PRO A 158 -33.95 10.40 3.65
C PRO A 158 -33.27 9.05 3.34
N MET A 159 -33.75 7.97 3.98
CA MET A 159 -33.18 6.62 3.85
C MET A 159 -32.96 6.16 2.41
N LYS A 160 -33.85 6.54 1.49
CA LYS A 160 -33.72 6.23 0.06
C LYS A 160 -32.48 6.85 -0.54
N GLU A 161 -32.20 8.09 -0.19
CA GLU A 161 -30.97 8.80 -0.68
C GLU A 161 -29.70 8.26 -0.04
N GLN A 162 -29.73 7.96 1.28
CA GLN A 162 -28.58 7.28 1.92
C GLN A 162 -28.20 6.00 1.18
N ARG A 163 -29.19 5.15 0.84
CA ARG A 163 -28.95 3.89 0.10
C ARG A 163 -28.42 4.13 -1.31
N LYS A 164 -28.89 5.15 -2.03
CA LYS A 164 -28.37 5.50 -3.35
C LYS A 164 -26.90 5.94 -3.28
N ILE A 165 -26.55 6.79 -2.31
CA ILE A 165 -25.18 7.26 -2.08
C ILE A 165 -24.26 6.05 -1.80
N VAL A 166 -24.68 5.17 -0.88
CA VAL A 166 -23.92 3.95 -0.56
C VAL A 166 -23.72 3.10 -1.82
N SER A 167 -24.79 2.84 -2.58
CA SER A 167 -24.71 2.03 -3.80
C SER A 167 -23.71 2.59 -4.80
N LEU A 168 -23.70 3.90 -5.02
CA LEU A 168 -22.77 4.54 -5.94
C LEU A 168 -21.32 4.46 -5.44
N LEU A 169 -21.08 4.78 -4.17
CA LEU A 169 -19.74 4.71 -3.58
C LEU A 169 -19.20 3.27 -3.55
N ASP A 170 -20.06 2.28 -3.26
CA ASP A 170 -19.69 0.87 -3.25
C ASP A 170 -19.34 0.35 -4.65
N GLN A 171 -20.04 0.79 -5.70
CA GLN A 171 -19.71 0.46 -7.10
C GLN A 171 -18.33 0.99 -7.47
N ILE A 172 -18.04 2.26 -7.17
CA ILE A 172 -16.71 2.83 -7.47
C ILE A 172 -15.63 2.12 -6.64
N ALA A 173 -15.87 1.83 -5.37
CA ALA A 173 -14.95 1.10 -4.51
C ALA A 173 -14.66 -0.31 -5.03
N ALA A 174 -15.67 -1.02 -5.54
CA ALA A 174 -15.51 -2.34 -6.15
C ALA A 174 -14.65 -2.29 -7.43
N LEU A 175 -14.84 -1.27 -8.29
CA LEU A 175 -14.01 -1.07 -9.47
C LEU A 175 -12.55 -0.78 -9.10
N ARG A 176 -12.30 0.05 -8.09
CA ARG A 176 -10.96 0.33 -7.56
C ARG A 176 -10.27 -0.95 -7.07
N GLU A 177 -10.97 -1.76 -6.30
CA GLU A 177 -10.46 -3.02 -5.78
C GLU A 177 -10.16 -4.02 -6.92
N GLN A 178 -11.01 -4.08 -7.92
CA GLN A 178 -10.76 -4.90 -9.12
C GLN A 178 -9.49 -4.46 -9.85
N ARG A 179 -9.23 -3.13 -10.00
CA ARG A 179 -7.99 -2.62 -10.61
C ARG A 179 -6.75 -2.99 -9.79
N ARG A 180 -6.81 -2.86 -8.45
CA ARG A 180 -5.70 -3.29 -7.57
C ARG A 180 -5.40 -4.78 -7.70
N LYS A 181 -6.43 -5.62 -7.75
CA LYS A 181 -6.26 -7.07 -8.00
C LYS A 181 -5.64 -7.35 -9.36
N THR A 182 -6.06 -6.63 -10.41
CA THR A 182 -5.47 -6.77 -11.74
C THR A 182 -3.99 -6.40 -11.73
N LEU A 183 -3.60 -5.31 -11.07
CA LEU A 183 -2.19 -4.92 -10.92
C LEU A 183 -1.37 -6.01 -10.22
N SER A 184 -1.89 -6.58 -9.13
CA SER A 184 -1.24 -7.69 -8.43
C SER A 184 -1.10 -8.96 -9.31
N LEU A 185 -2.08 -9.24 -10.17
CA LEU A 185 -2.00 -10.34 -11.14
C LEU A 185 -0.93 -10.09 -12.21
N LEU A 186 -0.77 -8.86 -12.67
CA LEU A 186 0.29 -8.49 -13.63
C LEU A 186 1.69 -8.65 -13.01
N ASP A 187 1.87 -8.32 -11.73
CA ASP A 187 3.13 -8.58 -11.00
C ASP A 187 3.44 -10.09 -10.94
N ASN A 188 2.44 -10.91 -10.65
CA ASN A 188 2.59 -12.36 -10.62
C ASN A 188 2.86 -12.93 -12.02
N LEU A 189 2.27 -12.36 -13.07
CA LEU A 189 2.45 -12.79 -14.45
C LEU A 189 3.90 -12.57 -14.89
N GLU A 190 4.51 -11.44 -14.59
CA GLU A 190 5.92 -11.18 -14.90
C GLU A 190 6.84 -12.23 -14.26
N GLN A 191 6.63 -12.54 -12.98
CA GLN A 191 7.40 -13.56 -12.28
C GLN A 191 7.16 -14.98 -12.85
N SER A 192 5.91 -15.32 -13.17
CA SER A 192 5.56 -16.61 -13.73
C SER A 192 6.17 -16.81 -15.12
N THR A 193 6.15 -15.76 -15.94
CA THR A 193 6.78 -15.76 -17.27
C THR A 193 8.29 -15.98 -17.15
N PHE A 194 8.95 -15.30 -16.20
CA PHE A 194 10.37 -15.51 -15.93
C PHE A 194 10.67 -16.96 -15.55
N LEU A 195 9.91 -17.54 -14.63
CA LEU A 195 10.10 -18.92 -14.18
C LEU A 195 9.79 -19.95 -15.28
N GLN A 196 8.80 -19.69 -16.12
CA GLN A 196 8.48 -20.55 -17.26
C GLN A 196 9.65 -20.59 -18.26
N MET A 197 10.27 -19.46 -18.55
CA MET A 197 11.34 -19.37 -19.54
C MET A 197 12.70 -19.82 -19.00
N PHE A 198 13.01 -19.57 -17.74
CA PHE A 198 14.36 -19.72 -17.18
C PHE A 198 14.45 -20.63 -15.95
N GLY A 199 13.32 -21.07 -15.39
CA GLY A 199 13.25 -21.77 -14.10
C GLY A 199 14.04 -23.07 -14.06
N GLU A 200 13.96 -23.90 -15.11
CA GLU A 200 14.70 -25.18 -15.16
C GLU A 200 16.22 -24.95 -15.10
N ALA A 201 16.74 -23.95 -15.80
CA ALA A 201 18.15 -23.62 -15.76
C ALA A 201 18.59 -23.07 -14.39
N ILE A 202 17.75 -22.29 -13.74
CA ILE A 202 18.01 -21.77 -12.39
C ILE A 202 18.08 -22.90 -11.36
N LEU A 203 17.28 -23.96 -11.56
CA LEU A 203 17.31 -25.18 -10.74
C LEU A 203 18.43 -26.16 -11.11
N GLY A 204 19.34 -25.76 -12.00
CA GLY A 204 20.47 -26.59 -12.44
C GLY A 204 20.11 -27.72 -13.41
N ARG A 205 18.89 -27.70 -14.00
CA ARG A 205 18.41 -28.70 -14.95
C ARG A 205 18.53 -28.26 -16.41
N GLY A 206 19.02 -27.02 -16.65
CA GLY A 206 19.19 -26.46 -17.99
C GLY A 206 20.60 -26.65 -18.54
N ASN A 207 20.77 -26.54 -19.86
CA ASN A 207 22.03 -26.71 -20.57
C ASN A 207 22.85 -25.41 -20.71
N TRP A 208 22.47 -24.34 -20.00
CA TRP A 208 23.20 -23.07 -20.12
C TRP A 208 24.36 -22.96 -19.13
N PRO A 209 25.48 -22.36 -19.53
CA PRO A 209 26.62 -22.18 -18.65
C PRO A 209 26.26 -21.27 -17.47
N MET A 210 26.74 -21.63 -16.29
CA MET A 210 26.70 -20.78 -15.10
C MET A 210 27.83 -19.77 -15.15
N VAL A 211 27.48 -18.48 -15.11
CA VAL A 211 28.41 -17.35 -15.12
C VAL A 211 28.13 -16.46 -13.90
N THR A 212 28.98 -15.47 -13.68
CA THR A 212 28.70 -14.46 -12.65
C THR A 212 27.89 -13.30 -13.25
N ILE A 213 27.13 -12.58 -12.41
CA ILE A 213 26.52 -11.32 -12.87
C ILE A 213 27.59 -10.38 -13.43
N GLY A 214 28.81 -10.37 -12.85
CA GLY A 214 29.92 -9.59 -13.33
C GLY A 214 30.31 -9.86 -14.80
N ASP A 215 30.10 -11.09 -15.30
CA ASP A 215 30.36 -11.46 -16.70
C ASP A 215 29.26 -10.92 -17.65
N LEU A 216 28.07 -10.66 -17.14
CA LEU A 216 26.88 -10.21 -17.89
C LEU A 216 26.71 -8.69 -17.91
N ILE A 217 27.49 -7.96 -17.14
CA ILE A 217 27.35 -6.50 -17.02
C ILE A 217 28.63 -5.77 -17.44
N GLU A 218 28.49 -4.52 -17.83
CA GLU A 218 29.62 -3.64 -18.15
C GLU A 218 30.16 -2.97 -16.88
N SER A 219 29.26 -2.39 -16.08
CA SER A 219 29.66 -1.60 -14.93
C SER A 219 28.63 -1.61 -13.80
N THR A 220 29.14 -1.28 -12.62
CA THR A 220 28.33 -0.99 -11.41
C THR A 220 28.78 0.35 -10.85
N GLN A 221 27.85 1.20 -10.43
CA GLN A 221 28.14 2.52 -9.87
C GLN A 221 27.23 2.78 -8.66
N TYR A 222 27.81 3.20 -7.54
CA TYR A 222 27.07 3.69 -6.39
C TYR A 222 26.45 5.06 -6.67
N GLY A 223 25.29 5.32 -6.09
CA GLY A 223 24.62 6.60 -6.21
C GLY A 223 25.24 7.70 -5.34
N SER A 224 24.65 8.88 -5.41
CA SER A 224 25.08 10.06 -4.65
C SER A 224 24.90 9.87 -3.14
N SER A 225 25.87 10.37 -2.37
CA SER A 225 25.79 10.48 -0.90
C SER A 225 25.16 11.79 -0.43
N GLU A 226 24.79 12.67 -1.33
CA GLU A 226 24.17 13.95 -1.01
C GLU A 226 22.82 13.76 -0.31
N LYS A 227 22.54 14.68 0.62
CA LYS A 227 21.32 14.63 1.41
C LYS A 227 20.13 15.14 0.59
N ALA A 228 19.16 14.26 0.38
CA ALA A 228 17.92 14.61 -0.30
C ALA A 228 16.98 15.43 0.59
N ALA A 229 16.24 16.40 0.00
CA ALA A 229 15.28 17.27 0.63
C ALA A 229 13.88 17.10 0.02
N ASN A 230 12.86 17.73 0.62
CA ASN A 230 11.49 17.70 0.10
C ASN A 230 11.34 18.55 -1.18
N HIS A 231 12.25 19.51 -1.39
CA HIS A 231 12.27 20.42 -2.54
C HIS A 231 13.70 20.51 -3.09
N GLY A 232 13.83 20.74 -4.38
CA GLY A 232 15.12 20.87 -5.07
C GLY A 232 14.93 20.85 -6.59
N ILE A 233 16.05 20.90 -7.31
CA ILE A 233 16.05 20.99 -8.76
C ILE A 233 15.95 19.60 -9.40
N LEU A 234 16.66 18.60 -8.86
CA LEU A 234 16.77 17.29 -9.48
C LEU A 234 16.12 16.20 -8.61
N PRO A 235 15.12 15.46 -9.13
CA PRO A 235 14.54 14.34 -8.41
C PRO A 235 15.56 13.22 -8.21
N ILE A 236 15.54 12.59 -7.03
CA ILE A 236 16.45 11.51 -6.66
C ILE A 236 15.70 10.25 -6.24
N LEU A 237 16.02 9.13 -6.87
CA LEU A 237 15.52 7.80 -6.53
C LEU A 237 16.22 7.27 -5.28
N ARG A 238 15.43 6.81 -4.32
CA ARG A 238 15.90 6.23 -3.06
C ARG A 238 15.43 4.77 -2.93
N MET A 239 15.87 4.08 -1.89
CA MET A 239 15.48 2.68 -1.63
C MET A 239 13.96 2.48 -1.53
N GLY A 240 13.18 3.48 -1.11
CA GLY A 240 11.73 3.47 -1.07
C GLY A 240 11.08 3.54 -2.46
N ASN A 241 11.79 4.06 -3.44
CA ASN A 241 11.31 4.18 -4.82
C ASN A 241 11.50 2.89 -5.65
N ILE A 242 12.12 1.84 -5.09
CA ILE A 242 12.14 0.50 -5.70
C ILE A 242 11.10 -0.36 -5.00
N THR A 243 10.09 -0.82 -5.75
CA THR A 243 9.02 -1.66 -5.22
C THR A 243 9.47 -3.11 -5.01
N SER A 244 8.72 -3.90 -4.25
CA SER A 244 8.99 -5.33 -4.07
C SER A 244 8.73 -6.14 -5.34
N SER A 245 7.88 -5.64 -6.24
CA SER A 245 7.58 -6.24 -7.54
C SER A 245 8.64 -5.91 -8.62
N GLY A 246 9.65 -5.09 -8.28
CA GLY A 246 10.75 -4.79 -9.22
C GLY A 246 10.46 -3.63 -10.17
N GLN A 247 9.65 -2.68 -9.74
CA GLN A 247 9.32 -1.47 -10.49
C GLN A 247 9.90 -0.22 -9.81
N VAL A 248 10.08 0.85 -10.57
CA VAL A 248 10.38 2.18 -10.03
C VAL A 248 9.06 2.88 -9.72
N SER A 249 8.90 3.33 -8.48
CA SER A 249 7.77 4.16 -8.04
C SER A 249 8.22 5.60 -7.88
N LEU A 250 7.53 6.53 -8.52
CA LEU A 250 7.76 7.97 -8.38
C LEU A 250 6.95 8.59 -7.24
N HIS A 251 6.33 7.78 -6.41
CA HIS A 251 5.63 8.24 -5.22
C HIS A 251 6.62 8.68 -4.13
N ASP A 252 6.30 9.73 -3.38
CA ASP A 252 7.15 10.33 -2.32
C ASP A 252 8.58 10.65 -2.81
N MET A 253 8.67 11.36 -3.93
CA MET A 253 9.96 11.80 -4.46
C MET A 253 10.64 12.80 -3.53
N LYS A 254 11.98 12.72 -3.47
CA LYS A 254 12.85 13.73 -2.87
C LYS A 254 13.75 14.31 -3.96
N TYR A 255 14.40 15.39 -3.62
CA TYR A 255 15.15 16.20 -4.58
C TYR A 255 16.54 16.53 -4.05
N LEU A 256 17.48 16.67 -4.95
CA LEU A 256 18.76 17.32 -4.67
C LEU A 256 18.61 18.82 -4.87
N PRO A 257 19.26 19.65 -4.02
CA PRO A 257 19.24 21.11 -4.17
C PRO A 257 19.90 21.56 -5.47
N ASP A 258 20.97 20.87 -5.88
CA ASP A 258 21.73 21.15 -7.09
C ASP A 258 21.82 19.92 -7.99
N ALA A 259 22.08 20.13 -9.29
CA ALA A 259 22.41 19.03 -10.19
C ALA A 259 23.76 18.44 -9.80
N PRO A 260 23.92 17.09 -9.72
CA PRO A 260 25.22 16.51 -9.47
C PRO A 260 26.19 16.94 -10.59
N GLY A 261 27.36 17.39 -10.20
CA GLY A 261 28.40 17.81 -11.15
C GLY A 261 28.97 16.69 -12.03
N ASP A 262 28.42 15.49 -11.93
CA ASP A 262 28.90 14.29 -12.60
C ASP A 262 27.75 13.37 -12.99
N ASP A 263 27.61 13.09 -14.28
CA ASP A 263 26.64 12.17 -14.90
C ASP A 263 26.70 10.73 -14.34
N ARG A 264 27.77 10.36 -13.65
CA ARG A 264 27.87 9.03 -13.02
C ARG A 264 26.79 8.78 -11.96
N PHE A 265 26.21 9.83 -11.39
CA PHE A 265 25.13 9.74 -10.41
C PHE A 265 23.72 9.81 -11.02
N LEU A 266 23.64 9.80 -12.35
CA LEU A 266 22.39 9.74 -13.09
C LEU A 266 22.14 8.33 -13.61
N VAL A 267 20.90 7.86 -13.46
CA VAL A 267 20.37 6.64 -14.10
C VAL A 267 19.64 7.03 -15.37
N LYS A 268 19.86 6.28 -16.45
CA LYS A 268 19.24 6.46 -17.77
C LYS A 268 18.28 5.32 -18.09
N ASN A 269 17.39 5.56 -19.04
CA ASN A 269 16.42 4.54 -19.50
C ASN A 269 17.12 3.20 -19.84
N GLY A 270 16.59 2.09 -19.35
CA GLY A 270 17.11 0.75 -19.55
C GLY A 270 18.17 0.31 -18.53
N GLU A 271 18.66 1.18 -17.68
CA GLU A 271 19.63 0.80 -16.65
C GLU A 271 18.93 0.21 -15.41
N LEU A 272 19.58 -0.74 -14.74
CA LEU A 272 19.10 -1.36 -13.51
C LEU A 272 19.51 -0.56 -12.28
N LEU A 273 18.63 -0.49 -11.30
CA LEU A 273 18.91 -0.03 -9.95
C LEU A 273 18.74 -1.18 -8.95
N PHE A 274 19.78 -1.50 -8.22
CA PHE A 274 19.81 -2.54 -7.18
C PHE A 274 19.86 -1.88 -5.80
N ASN A 275 18.91 -2.21 -4.93
CA ASN A 275 18.86 -1.72 -3.56
C ASN A 275 19.83 -2.51 -2.68
N ARG A 276 21.01 -1.93 -2.41
CA ARG A 276 22.09 -2.58 -1.68
C ARG A 276 21.91 -2.63 -0.17
N THR A 277 21.11 -1.74 0.40
CA THR A 277 20.98 -1.58 1.86
C THR A 277 19.52 -1.43 2.24
N ASN A 278 18.99 -2.37 3.04
CA ASN A 278 17.63 -2.35 3.57
C ASN A 278 17.50 -3.36 4.72
N SER A 279 16.27 -3.58 5.24
CA SER A 279 16.02 -4.73 6.08
C SER A 279 16.33 -6.05 5.34
N PRO A 280 16.60 -7.16 6.04
CA PRO A 280 16.92 -8.46 5.43
C PRO A 280 15.88 -8.95 4.41
N ASP A 281 14.60 -8.60 4.60
CA ASP A 281 13.51 -8.99 3.70
C ASP A 281 13.39 -8.09 2.46
N LEU A 282 13.96 -6.89 2.50
CA LEU A 282 13.81 -5.87 1.45
C LEU A 282 15.11 -5.55 0.70
N VAL A 283 16.27 -6.04 1.17
CA VAL A 283 17.55 -5.86 0.47
C VAL A 283 17.49 -6.59 -0.87
N GLY A 284 18.15 -6.01 -1.88
CA GLY A 284 18.23 -6.60 -3.21
C GLY A 284 16.96 -6.41 -4.06
N LYS A 285 16.04 -5.53 -3.68
CA LYS A 285 15.01 -5.07 -4.62
C LYS A 285 15.69 -4.45 -5.83
N THR A 286 15.27 -4.83 -7.01
CA THR A 286 15.89 -4.40 -8.27
C THR A 286 14.81 -3.92 -9.22
N ALA A 287 15.05 -2.82 -9.94
CA ALA A 287 14.14 -2.31 -10.96
C ALA A 287 14.90 -1.74 -12.16
N ILE A 288 14.29 -1.80 -13.33
CA ILE A 288 14.76 -1.09 -14.53
C ILE A 288 14.20 0.33 -14.50
N TYR A 289 15.06 1.32 -14.65
CA TYR A 289 14.61 2.69 -14.86
C TYR A 289 14.06 2.85 -16.28
N ARG A 290 12.83 3.36 -16.40
CA ARG A 290 12.12 3.52 -17.68
C ARG A 290 11.69 4.96 -17.95
N GLY A 291 12.17 5.91 -17.13
CA GLY A 291 11.86 7.33 -17.34
C GLY A 291 12.49 7.88 -18.59
N PRO A 292 11.86 8.90 -19.23
CA PRO A 292 12.41 9.54 -20.43
C PRO A 292 13.66 10.35 -20.13
N GLU A 293 13.71 11.01 -18.96
CA GLU A 293 14.82 11.86 -18.56
C GLU A 293 15.73 11.15 -17.54
N PRO A 294 17.04 11.39 -17.57
CA PRO A 294 17.95 10.91 -16.55
C PRO A 294 17.54 11.42 -15.16
N MET A 295 17.71 10.58 -14.11
CA MET A 295 17.34 10.91 -12.75
C MET A 295 18.48 10.56 -11.79
N ALA A 296 18.67 11.38 -10.74
CA ALA A 296 19.63 11.03 -9.70
C ALA A 296 19.20 9.79 -8.91
N TYR A 297 20.17 9.09 -8.31
CA TYR A 297 19.89 7.95 -7.42
C TYR A 297 20.84 7.98 -6.20
N ALA A 298 20.28 7.59 -5.04
CA ALA A 298 20.96 7.69 -3.75
C ALA A 298 22.00 6.56 -3.54
N GLY A 299 22.99 6.76 -2.68
CA GLY A 299 24.07 5.84 -2.37
C GLY A 299 23.64 4.48 -1.82
N TYR A 300 22.38 4.31 -1.41
CA TYR A 300 21.76 3.03 -1.06
C TYR A 300 21.38 2.19 -2.29
N LEU A 301 21.54 2.73 -3.49
CA LEU A 301 21.31 2.05 -4.76
C LEU A 301 22.63 1.87 -5.51
N ILE A 302 22.72 0.76 -6.23
CA ILE A 302 23.79 0.50 -7.21
C ILE A 302 23.14 0.52 -8.59
N ARG A 303 23.61 1.40 -9.48
CA ARG A 303 23.27 1.34 -10.90
C ARG A 303 24.09 0.26 -11.58
N VAL A 304 23.43 -0.54 -12.43
CA VAL A 304 24.03 -1.63 -13.20
C VAL A 304 23.77 -1.41 -14.67
N ARG A 305 24.82 -1.44 -15.48
CA ARG A 305 24.78 -1.40 -16.95
C ARG A 305 25.09 -2.77 -17.51
N THR A 306 24.22 -3.31 -18.35
CA THR A 306 24.42 -4.61 -19.01
C THR A 306 25.14 -4.50 -20.36
N GLY A 307 24.97 -3.38 -21.04
CA GLY A 307 25.47 -3.19 -22.40
C GLY A 307 24.95 -4.25 -23.37
N SER A 308 25.83 -4.77 -24.22
CA SER A 308 25.49 -5.84 -25.19
C SER A 308 25.62 -7.26 -24.61
N LYS A 309 26.06 -7.41 -23.36
CA LYS A 309 26.38 -8.74 -22.78
C LYS A 309 25.16 -9.50 -22.32
N SER A 310 24.13 -8.80 -21.89
CA SER A 310 22.88 -9.38 -21.41
C SER A 310 21.75 -8.35 -21.48
N ASP A 311 20.52 -8.84 -21.47
CA ASP A 311 19.35 -7.98 -21.41
C ASP A 311 19.03 -7.59 -19.94
N PRO A 312 18.80 -6.31 -19.61
CA PRO A 312 18.52 -5.88 -18.23
C PRO A 312 17.27 -6.53 -17.64
N ALA A 313 16.24 -6.85 -18.45
CA ALA A 313 15.02 -7.49 -17.94
C ALA A 313 15.29 -8.91 -17.43
N TYR A 314 16.21 -9.65 -18.06
CA TYR A 314 16.64 -10.96 -17.57
C TYR A 314 17.22 -10.87 -16.15
N LEU A 315 18.18 -9.95 -15.94
CA LEU A 315 18.79 -9.75 -14.62
C LEU A 315 17.78 -9.23 -13.58
N ASN A 316 16.86 -8.34 -13.98
CA ASN A 316 15.77 -7.88 -13.13
C ASN A 316 14.86 -9.03 -12.71
N GLY A 317 14.45 -9.86 -13.66
CA GLY A 317 13.62 -11.04 -13.40
C GLY A 317 14.32 -12.04 -12.47
N PHE A 318 15.61 -12.33 -12.70
CA PHE A 318 16.41 -13.22 -11.84
C PHE A 318 16.48 -12.70 -10.40
N LEU A 319 16.92 -11.45 -10.20
CA LEU A 319 17.13 -10.86 -8.87
C LEU A 319 15.82 -10.71 -8.07
N ASN A 320 14.69 -10.51 -8.75
CA ASN A 320 13.37 -10.44 -8.12
C ASN A 320 12.66 -11.80 -8.01
N SER A 321 13.17 -12.86 -8.65
CA SER A 321 12.62 -14.22 -8.50
C SER A 321 12.77 -14.76 -7.06
N LYS A 322 11.96 -15.75 -6.68
CA LYS A 322 12.09 -16.43 -5.38
C LYS A 322 13.50 -16.97 -5.16
N PHE A 323 14.12 -17.52 -6.19
CA PHE A 323 15.50 -18.03 -6.13
C PHE A 323 16.50 -16.91 -5.92
N GLY A 324 16.42 -15.83 -6.69
CA GLY A 324 17.27 -14.64 -6.52
C GLY A 324 17.15 -14.04 -5.12
N LYS A 325 15.92 -13.88 -4.61
CA LYS A 325 15.68 -13.37 -3.25
C LYS A 325 16.28 -14.28 -2.17
N LEU A 326 16.17 -15.60 -2.33
CA LEU A 326 16.81 -16.55 -1.41
C LEU A 326 18.33 -16.43 -1.45
N THR A 327 18.91 -16.34 -2.63
CA THR A 327 20.36 -16.14 -2.82
C THR A 327 20.84 -14.87 -2.14
N LEU A 328 20.14 -13.74 -2.37
CA LEU A 328 20.46 -12.45 -1.76
C LEU A 328 20.33 -12.51 -0.23
N ARG A 329 19.28 -13.13 0.30
CA ARG A 329 19.09 -13.30 1.74
C ARG A 329 20.22 -14.11 2.40
N ASN A 330 20.67 -15.19 1.76
CA ASN A 330 21.76 -16.03 2.25
C ASN A 330 23.13 -15.31 2.21
N MET A 331 23.29 -14.34 1.31
CA MET A 331 24.52 -13.54 1.19
C MET A 331 24.55 -12.36 2.18
N CYS A 332 23.42 -11.96 2.73
CA CYS A 332 23.33 -10.79 3.60
C CYS A 332 24.13 -10.96 4.88
N LYS A 333 25.09 -10.06 5.09
CA LYS A 333 25.68 -9.84 6.40
C LYS A 333 24.75 -8.94 7.20
N SER A 334 24.07 -9.49 8.20
CA SER A 334 23.19 -8.72 9.06
C SER A 334 24.00 -8.00 10.14
N ILE A 335 23.91 -6.69 10.19
CA ILE A 335 24.38 -5.86 11.31
C ILE A 335 23.13 -5.19 11.89
N VAL A 336 22.72 -5.60 13.09
CA VAL A 336 21.62 -4.99 13.88
C VAL A 336 20.48 -4.41 13.02
N GLY A 337 19.68 -5.31 12.40
CA GLY A 337 18.46 -4.93 11.68
C GLY A 337 18.63 -4.42 10.25
N MET A 338 19.85 -4.22 9.77
CA MET A 338 20.13 -3.83 8.37
C MET A 338 20.99 -4.87 7.65
N ALA A 339 20.62 -5.18 6.42
CA ALA A 339 21.36 -6.02 5.50
C ALA A 339 22.02 -5.17 4.41
N ASN A 340 23.20 -5.55 3.99
CA ASN A 340 23.96 -4.86 2.95
C ASN A 340 24.59 -5.86 1.98
N ILE A 341 24.51 -5.57 0.69
CA ILE A 341 25.19 -6.30 -0.40
C ILE A 341 25.95 -5.27 -1.23
N ASN A 342 27.27 -5.37 -1.26
CA ASN A 342 28.10 -4.45 -2.02
C ASN A 342 28.20 -4.83 -3.50
N ALA A 343 28.78 -3.94 -4.32
CA ALA A 343 28.91 -4.15 -5.76
C ALA A 343 29.74 -5.38 -6.13
N LYS A 344 30.76 -5.73 -5.33
CA LYS A 344 31.60 -6.93 -5.55
C LYS A 344 30.80 -8.20 -5.28
N GLU A 345 30.03 -8.22 -4.22
CA GLU A 345 29.14 -9.34 -3.86
C GLU A 345 28.04 -9.52 -4.91
N LEU A 346 27.38 -8.43 -5.35
CA LEU A 346 26.41 -8.45 -6.46
C LEU A 346 27.03 -9.05 -7.74
N ARG A 347 28.20 -8.59 -8.14
CA ARG A 347 28.92 -9.10 -9.32
C ARG A 347 29.29 -10.58 -9.22
N GLY A 348 29.51 -11.10 -8.02
CA GLY A 348 29.87 -12.49 -7.75
C GLY A 348 28.70 -13.48 -7.77
N ILE A 349 27.45 -13.04 -7.85
CA ILE A 349 26.28 -13.92 -7.89
C ILE A 349 26.30 -14.75 -9.16
N LYS A 350 26.18 -16.07 -9.01
CA LYS A 350 26.10 -17.00 -10.13
C LYS A 350 24.68 -17.06 -10.71
N VAL A 351 24.62 -16.97 -12.04
CA VAL A 351 23.36 -17.00 -12.81
C VAL A 351 23.54 -17.85 -14.06
N PRO A 352 22.51 -18.53 -14.56
CA PRO A 352 22.53 -19.13 -15.89
C PRO A 352 22.71 -18.05 -16.95
N LYS A 353 23.39 -18.38 -18.06
CA LYS A 353 23.54 -17.50 -19.21
C LYS A 353 22.71 -18.04 -20.40
N PRO A 354 21.41 -17.74 -20.47
CA PRO A 354 20.59 -18.14 -21.62
C PRO A 354 21.01 -17.34 -22.87
N PRO A 355 20.70 -17.85 -24.08
CA PRO A 355 20.90 -17.13 -25.33
C PRO A 355 20.27 -15.73 -25.28
N LEU A 356 20.95 -14.73 -25.86
CA LEU A 356 20.50 -13.34 -25.81
C LEU A 356 19.10 -13.16 -26.47
N GLU A 357 18.81 -13.94 -27.51
CA GLU A 357 17.49 -13.93 -28.16
C GLU A 357 16.37 -14.35 -27.22
N LEU A 358 16.60 -15.33 -26.35
CA LEU A 358 15.62 -15.74 -25.35
C LEU A 358 15.43 -14.67 -24.27
N GLN A 359 16.51 -13.99 -23.88
CA GLN A 359 16.43 -12.84 -22.96
C GLN A 359 15.61 -11.70 -23.59
N ARG A 360 15.83 -11.40 -24.87
CA ARG A 360 15.06 -10.39 -25.60
C ARG A 360 13.58 -10.76 -25.77
N GLU A 361 13.30 -12.06 -25.97
CA GLU A 361 11.90 -12.54 -25.98
C GLU A 361 11.22 -12.28 -24.65
N PHE A 362 11.87 -12.56 -23.55
CA PHE A 362 11.37 -12.22 -22.22
C PHE A 362 11.13 -10.71 -22.10
N THR A 363 12.05 -9.89 -22.56
CA THR A 363 11.90 -8.42 -22.55
C THR A 363 10.66 -7.98 -23.33
N ARG A 364 10.38 -8.56 -24.50
CA ARG A 364 9.15 -8.23 -25.26
C ARG A 364 7.88 -8.55 -24.46
N GLN A 365 7.85 -9.69 -23.77
CA GLN A 365 6.70 -10.08 -22.94
C GLN A 365 6.55 -9.16 -21.72
N VAL A 366 7.64 -8.84 -21.02
CA VAL A 366 7.64 -7.87 -19.90
C VAL A 366 7.19 -6.48 -20.34
N GLN A 367 7.59 -6.03 -21.53
CA GLN A 367 7.15 -4.73 -22.07
C GLN A 367 5.63 -4.71 -22.31
N GLN A 368 5.04 -5.81 -22.79
CA GLN A 368 3.58 -5.91 -22.96
C GLN A 368 2.87 -5.85 -21.61
N ILE A 369 3.37 -6.59 -20.62
CA ILE A 369 2.84 -6.56 -19.25
C ILE A 369 2.96 -5.14 -18.66
N SER A 370 4.10 -4.47 -18.87
CA SER A 370 4.30 -3.09 -18.40
C SER A 370 3.29 -2.12 -19.00
N ARG A 371 3.02 -2.19 -20.31
CA ARG A 371 2.01 -1.34 -20.96
C ARG A 371 0.61 -1.56 -20.39
N LEU A 372 0.24 -2.82 -20.12
CA LEU A 372 -1.04 -3.13 -19.46
C LEU A 372 -1.09 -2.55 -18.05
N ARG A 373 0.03 -2.62 -17.30
CA ARG A 373 0.14 -2.03 -15.96
C ARG A 373 -0.08 -0.52 -16.01
N ASP A 374 0.62 0.19 -16.90
CA ASP A 374 0.50 1.65 -17.02
C ASP A 374 -0.96 2.08 -17.26
N ILE A 375 -1.68 1.34 -18.12
CA ILE A 375 -3.11 1.57 -18.37
C ILE A 375 -3.94 1.34 -17.10
N GLN A 376 -3.68 0.25 -16.36
CA GLN A 376 -4.42 -0.05 -15.13
C GLN A 376 -4.15 0.95 -14.01
N GLU A 377 -2.91 1.44 -13.89
CA GLU A 377 -2.53 2.48 -12.94
C GLU A 377 -3.21 3.81 -13.25
N SER A 378 -3.26 4.21 -14.54
CA SER A 378 -4.02 5.40 -14.98
C SER A 378 -5.49 5.30 -14.62
N HIS A 379 -6.14 4.17 -14.96
CA HIS A 379 -7.54 3.95 -14.63
C HIS A 379 -7.80 3.93 -13.12
N LEU A 380 -6.86 3.38 -12.32
CA LEU A 380 -6.99 3.41 -10.86
C LEU A 380 -6.92 4.83 -10.33
N ALA A 381 -5.99 5.66 -10.84
CA ALA A 381 -5.86 7.05 -10.44
C ALA A 381 -7.12 7.88 -10.80
N GLU A 382 -7.73 7.62 -11.97
CA GLU A 382 -8.99 8.24 -12.36
C GLU A 382 -10.14 7.82 -11.44
N LEU A 383 -10.22 6.53 -11.08
CA LEU A 383 -11.23 6.02 -10.13
C LEU A 383 -11.01 6.56 -8.72
N ASP A 384 -9.77 6.76 -8.28
CA ASP A 384 -9.45 7.38 -6.98
C ASP A 384 -9.90 8.85 -6.95
N SER A 385 -9.67 9.59 -8.02
CA SER A 385 -10.14 10.97 -8.19
C SER A 385 -11.68 11.04 -8.23
N LEU A 386 -12.30 10.16 -9.02
CA LEU A 386 -13.76 10.06 -9.12
C LEU A 386 -14.39 9.74 -7.75
N PHE A 387 -13.84 8.76 -7.03
CA PHE A 387 -14.32 8.38 -5.70
C PHE A 387 -14.30 9.57 -4.75
N SER A 388 -13.18 10.28 -4.69
CA SER A 388 -13.01 11.45 -3.81
C SER A 388 -13.99 12.57 -4.16
N SER A 389 -14.17 12.85 -5.45
CA SER A 389 -15.11 13.87 -5.93
C SER A 389 -16.57 13.48 -5.63
N VAL A 390 -16.97 12.25 -5.96
CA VAL A 390 -18.32 11.74 -5.70
C VAL A 390 -18.60 11.73 -4.20
N GLN A 391 -17.65 11.29 -3.38
CA GLN A 391 -17.77 11.26 -1.93
C GLN A 391 -18.00 12.66 -1.35
N ALA A 392 -17.19 13.64 -1.77
CA ALA A 392 -17.32 15.02 -1.31
C ALA A 392 -18.69 15.64 -1.72
N ARG A 393 -19.12 15.44 -2.97
CA ARG A 393 -20.42 15.93 -3.47
C ARG A 393 -21.60 15.21 -2.81
N ALA A 394 -21.45 13.90 -2.57
CA ALA A 394 -22.47 13.10 -1.89
C ALA A 394 -22.82 13.68 -0.51
N PHE A 395 -21.79 13.99 0.27
CA PHE A 395 -21.99 14.47 1.64
C PHE A 395 -22.30 15.98 1.75
N ARG A 396 -22.21 16.71 0.63
CA ARG A 396 -22.74 18.08 0.51
C ARG A 396 -24.18 18.15 -0.05
N GLY A 397 -24.75 17.00 -0.47
CA GLY A 397 -26.08 16.98 -1.09
C GLY A 397 -26.10 17.37 -2.58
N GLU A 398 -24.93 17.45 -3.22
CA GLU A 398 -24.76 17.99 -4.58
C GLU A 398 -24.80 16.91 -5.69
N LEU A 399 -25.02 15.64 -5.36
CA LEU A 399 -24.94 14.55 -6.35
C LEU A 399 -26.08 14.57 -7.38
N TRP A 400 -27.24 15.06 -6.97
CA TRP A 400 -28.48 14.99 -7.76
C TRP A 400 -28.99 16.37 -8.18
N GLU A 401 -28.24 17.43 -7.87
CA GLU A 401 -28.54 18.71 -8.43
C GLU A 401 -28.33 18.65 -9.94
N THR A 402 -29.43 18.67 -10.68
CA THR A 402 -29.38 18.96 -12.12
C THR A 402 -28.73 20.32 -12.26
N VAL A 403 -27.64 20.39 -13.05
CA VAL A 403 -27.15 21.66 -13.56
C VAL A 403 -28.33 22.26 -14.30
N SER A 404 -29.07 23.18 -13.64
CA SER A 404 -30.03 24.02 -14.27
C SER A 404 -29.26 24.88 -15.23
N GLY A 405 -29.32 24.52 -16.52
CA GLY A 405 -28.71 25.24 -17.63
C GLY A 405 -29.30 26.63 -17.82
#